data_dba750edc987ceade8e1788f941d4c71
#
_entry.id   dba750edc987ceade8e1788f941d4c71
#
_cell.length_a   1.000
_cell.length_b   1.000
_cell.length_c   1.000
_cell.angle_alpha   90.00
_cell.angle_beta   90.00
_cell.angle_gamma   90.00
#
_symmetry.space_group_name_H-M   'P 1'
#
loop_
_entity.id
_entity.type
_entity.pdbx_description
1 polymer ?
#
loop_
_entity_poly.entity_id
_entity_poly.type
_entity_poly.pdbx_seq_one_letter_code
_entity_poly.pdbx_strand_id
1 'polypeptide(L)'
;MSDNRENKHNEEPHDSEEEKYSFLQETVKDEQRSKKGIMGNLCRLAGRGLIFGLAAGLAFYALRPWAMTHLGGEKVTIPLDQEETPVENETDTKDQEAQEEEIQYPDLTVEDYQEMNHALYQVALSAGKSVVEIYAVHRDEGWENAGEQVVSGVIFWDNGADLLIAAPARIVKDAEALKATFSDNTTYNATLKKQDRNLGLAIIAVKRSDLSDSTRNQIQTAMLGNSNAVNRGDGVIVLGEQFGYAGGVGYGIISSTRNYRTVADGQYRLLDTDIAGWLPKR
;
A
#
# COMPACT_ATOMS: atom_id res chain seq x y z
N MET A 1 -16.58 -4.36 -88.54
CA MET A 1 -15.37 -5.05 -88.94
C MET A 1 -14.98 -5.86 -87.75
N SER A 2 -15.52 -7.10 -87.68
CA SER A 2 -14.80 -8.33 -88.02
C SER A 2 -13.72 -8.63 -87.05
N ASP A 3 -13.63 -9.67 -86.28
CA ASP A 3 -14.00 -11.08 -86.52
C ASP A 3 -13.77 -11.79 -85.15
N ASN A 4 -14.68 -12.45 -84.59
CA ASN A 4 -14.97 -13.87 -84.54
C ASN A 4 -13.73 -14.79 -84.50
N ARG A 5 -13.61 -15.54 -83.42
CA ARG A 5 -13.43 -17.01 -83.49
C ARG A 5 -13.47 -17.66 -82.06
N GLU A 6 -14.53 -18.45 -81.98
CA GLU A 6 -14.67 -19.60 -81.09
C GLU A 6 -13.42 -20.50 -81.07
N ASN A 7 -13.13 -21.10 -79.97
CA ASN A 7 -12.84 -22.54 -80.00
C ASN A 7 -13.22 -23.19 -78.64
N LYS A 8 -14.17 -24.10 -78.76
CA LYS A 8 -14.50 -25.17 -77.85
C LYS A 8 -13.28 -26.09 -77.69
N HIS A 9 -13.00 -26.58 -76.48
CA HIS A 9 -12.83 -28.03 -76.30
C HIS A 9 -12.77 -28.40 -74.81
N ASN A 10 -13.70 -29.28 -74.55
CA ASN A 10 -13.62 -30.48 -73.69
C ASN A 10 -13.46 -30.39 -72.18
N GLU A 11 -14.54 -30.88 -71.64
CA GLU A 11 -14.77 -31.50 -70.39
C GLU A 11 -13.75 -32.63 -70.09
N GLU A 12 -13.21 -32.60 -68.83
CA GLU A 12 -13.06 -33.82 -68.03
C GLU A 12 -13.12 -33.44 -66.55
N PRO A 13 -13.81 -34.24 -65.76
CA PRO A 13 -14.04 -33.91 -64.30
C PRO A 13 -12.82 -34.31 -63.53
N HIS A 14 -12.21 -33.33 -62.85
CA HIS A 14 -11.20 -33.63 -61.87
C HIS A 14 -11.90 -33.86 -60.51
N ASP A 15 -11.92 -35.13 -60.17
CA ASP A 15 -12.30 -35.71 -58.93
C ASP A 15 -11.50 -35.03 -57.81
N SER A 16 -12.13 -34.20 -56.99
CA SER A 16 -11.53 -33.63 -55.81
C SER A 16 -11.67 -34.66 -54.68
N GLU A 17 -10.59 -35.36 -54.45
CA GLU A 17 -10.42 -36.15 -53.23
C GLU A 17 -10.57 -35.22 -52.03
N GLU A 18 -11.72 -35.32 -51.36
CA GLU A 18 -11.91 -34.83 -49.99
C GLU A 18 -10.99 -35.64 -49.06
N GLU A 19 -9.89 -35.04 -48.69
CA GLU A 19 -9.12 -35.54 -47.57
C GLU A 19 -9.99 -35.50 -46.29
N LYS A 20 -10.60 -36.62 -46.00
CA LYS A 20 -11.23 -36.90 -44.71
C LYS A 20 -10.16 -36.91 -43.63
N TYR A 21 -10.04 -35.83 -42.93
CA TYR A 21 -9.35 -35.82 -41.63
C TYR A 21 -10.08 -36.81 -40.70
N SER A 22 -9.50 -37.99 -40.58
CA SER A 22 -9.88 -38.97 -39.58
C SER A 22 -9.51 -38.43 -38.19
N PHE A 23 -10.47 -37.83 -37.49
CA PHE A 23 -10.35 -37.62 -36.07
C PHE A 23 -10.25 -39.00 -35.40
N LEU A 24 -9.11 -39.29 -34.80
CA LEU A 24 -8.91 -40.40 -33.91
C LEU A 24 -9.99 -40.37 -32.83
N GLN A 25 -10.99 -41.18 -32.96
CA GLN A 25 -11.90 -41.52 -31.85
C GLN A 25 -11.09 -42.29 -30.84
N GLU A 26 -10.60 -41.55 -29.81
CA GLU A 26 -10.06 -42.16 -28.63
C GLU A 26 -11.20 -42.85 -27.91
N THR A 27 -11.26 -44.15 -28.04
CA THR A 27 -12.20 -45.01 -27.29
C THR A 27 -11.77 -44.98 -25.85
N VAL A 28 -12.39 -44.10 -25.06
CA VAL A 28 -12.27 -44.15 -23.60
C VAL A 28 -12.84 -45.47 -23.13
N LYS A 29 -11.97 -46.41 -22.81
CA LYS A 29 -12.35 -47.61 -22.07
C LYS A 29 -12.77 -47.18 -20.68
N ASP A 30 -14.05 -47.13 -20.41
CA ASP A 30 -14.61 -47.06 -19.07
C ASP A 30 -14.19 -48.34 -18.29
N GLU A 31 -13.02 -48.28 -17.69
CA GLU A 31 -12.71 -49.21 -16.61
C GLU A 31 -13.57 -48.82 -15.40
N GLN A 32 -14.67 -49.53 -15.25
CA GLN A 32 -15.42 -49.56 -13.99
C GLN A 32 -14.51 -50.10 -12.88
N ARG A 33 -13.65 -49.25 -12.34
CA ARG A 33 -12.93 -49.52 -11.08
C ARG A 33 -13.95 -49.55 -9.97
N SER A 34 -14.18 -50.74 -9.51
CA SER A 34 -14.99 -51.04 -8.33
C SER A 34 -14.64 -50.07 -7.18
N LYS A 35 -15.54 -49.14 -6.91
CA LYS A 35 -15.40 -48.13 -5.86
C LYS A 35 -15.25 -48.68 -4.45
N LYS A 36 -15.56 -49.97 -4.23
CA LYS A 36 -15.46 -50.64 -2.92
C LYS A 36 -14.02 -50.94 -2.46
N GLY A 37 -13.07 -51.13 -3.36
CA GLY A 37 -11.67 -51.38 -2.98
C GLY A 37 -10.89 -50.13 -2.61
N ILE A 38 -11.23 -49.01 -3.22
CA ILE A 38 -10.53 -47.69 -3.03
C ILE A 38 -10.89 -47.10 -1.66
N MET A 39 -12.17 -47.19 -1.27
CA MET A 39 -12.66 -46.68 0.01
C MET A 39 -12.04 -47.39 1.21
N GLY A 40 -11.86 -48.74 1.12
CA GLY A 40 -11.21 -49.53 2.17
C GLY A 40 -9.73 -49.21 2.36
N ASN A 41 -9.01 -48.95 1.26
CA ASN A 41 -7.61 -48.55 1.31
C ASN A 41 -7.43 -47.12 1.81
N LEU A 42 -8.35 -46.22 1.45
CA LEU A 42 -8.36 -44.83 1.92
C LEU A 42 -8.60 -44.74 3.43
N CYS A 43 -9.56 -45.54 3.96
CA CYS A 43 -9.82 -45.60 5.39
C CYS A 43 -8.63 -46.21 6.18
N ARG A 44 -7.94 -47.18 5.63
CA ARG A 44 -6.72 -47.73 6.27
C ARG A 44 -5.56 -46.74 6.24
N LEU A 45 -5.41 -45.96 5.16
CA LEU A 45 -4.40 -44.95 5.07
C LEU A 45 -4.68 -43.77 6.03
N ALA A 46 -5.94 -43.32 6.11
CA ALA A 46 -6.38 -42.30 7.04
C ALA A 46 -6.20 -42.75 8.51
N GLY A 47 -6.54 -43.99 8.83
CA GLY A 47 -6.32 -44.53 10.18
C GLY A 47 -4.84 -44.59 10.58
N ARG A 48 -3.96 -44.98 9.66
CA ARG A 48 -2.51 -44.93 9.91
C ARG A 48 -1.98 -43.51 10.08
N GLY A 49 -2.47 -42.56 9.27
CA GLY A 49 -2.13 -41.13 9.39
C GLY A 49 -2.56 -40.54 10.73
N LEU A 50 -3.74 -40.92 11.21
CA LEU A 50 -4.28 -40.42 12.48
C LEU A 50 -3.45 -40.94 13.67
N ILE A 51 -3.08 -42.24 13.66
CA ILE A 51 -2.21 -42.82 14.69
C ILE A 51 -0.83 -42.15 14.69
N PHE A 52 -0.25 -41.92 13.51
CA PHE A 52 1.04 -41.29 13.39
C PHE A 52 0.99 -39.83 13.84
N GLY A 53 -0.06 -39.09 13.46
CA GLY A 53 -0.27 -37.69 13.88
C GLY A 53 -0.43 -37.57 15.41
N LEU A 54 -1.16 -38.48 16.02
CA LEU A 54 -1.35 -38.54 17.48
C LEU A 54 -0.05 -38.85 18.21
N ALA A 55 0.72 -39.82 17.71
CA ALA A 55 2.03 -40.17 18.28
C ALA A 55 3.04 -39.00 18.13
N ALA A 56 3.08 -38.35 16.97
CA ALA A 56 3.94 -37.18 16.73
C ALA A 56 3.55 -35.99 17.61
N GLY A 57 2.25 -35.73 17.79
CA GLY A 57 1.73 -34.68 18.67
C GLY A 57 2.10 -34.92 20.14
N LEU A 58 1.95 -36.15 20.62
CA LEU A 58 2.36 -36.49 21.99
C LEU A 58 3.87 -36.40 22.19
N ALA A 59 4.66 -36.83 21.20
CA ALA A 59 6.12 -36.69 21.25
C ALA A 59 6.55 -35.23 21.28
N PHE A 60 5.92 -34.36 20.46
CA PHE A 60 6.18 -32.95 20.45
C PHE A 60 5.81 -32.28 21.78
N TYR A 61 4.65 -32.66 22.34
CA TYR A 61 4.21 -32.11 23.63
C TYR A 61 5.15 -32.55 24.78
N ALA A 62 5.63 -33.80 24.78
CA ALA A 62 6.56 -34.30 25.78
C ALA A 62 7.97 -33.69 25.64
N LEU A 63 8.41 -33.33 24.42
CA LEU A 63 9.70 -32.73 24.14
C LEU A 63 9.71 -31.20 24.40
N ARG A 64 8.54 -30.57 24.45
CA ARG A 64 8.41 -29.10 24.64
C ARG A 64 9.13 -28.58 25.89
N PRO A 65 8.96 -29.15 27.09
CA PRO A 65 9.66 -28.66 28.28
C PRO A 65 11.18 -28.85 28.17
N TRP A 66 11.63 -29.97 27.60
CA TRP A 66 13.06 -30.22 27.37
C TRP A 66 13.66 -29.25 26.32
N ALA A 67 12.93 -28.94 25.24
CA ALA A 67 13.36 -28.00 24.23
C ALA A 67 13.42 -26.56 24.78
N MET A 68 12.49 -26.17 25.65
CA MET A 68 12.51 -24.84 26.30
C MET A 68 13.69 -24.68 27.25
N THR A 69 14.13 -25.77 27.90
CA THR A 69 15.28 -25.70 28.84
C THR A 69 16.64 -25.80 28.14
N HIS A 70 16.72 -26.44 26.96
CA HIS A 70 18.01 -26.70 26.30
C HIS A 70 18.21 -25.94 24.98
N LEU A 71 17.13 -25.50 24.31
CA LEU A 71 17.20 -24.71 23.05
C LEU A 71 16.61 -23.31 23.21
N GLY A 72 15.97 -22.98 24.32
CA GLY A 72 15.60 -21.62 24.68
C GLY A 72 16.90 -20.86 24.92
N GLY A 73 17.30 -20.05 23.95
CA GLY A 73 18.47 -19.19 24.09
C GLY A 73 18.37 -18.39 25.38
N GLU A 74 19.46 -18.32 26.14
CA GLU A 74 19.62 -17.42 27.26
C GLU A 74 19.13 -16.04 26.84
N LYS A 75 18.22 -15.49 27.62
CA LYS A 75 17.90 -14.07 27.51
C LYS A 75 19.21 -13.32 27.77
N VAL A 76 19.86 -12.88 26.71
CA VAL A 76 21.02 -12.01 26.80
C VAL A 76 20.50 -10.71 27.41
N THR A 77 20.55 -10.62 28.71
CA THR A 77 20.45 -9.35 29.42
C THR A 77 21.78 -8.65 29.15
N ILE A 78 21.77 -7.67 28.25
CA ILE A 78 22.91 -6.80 28.05
C ILE A 78 22.97 -5.92 29.30
N PRO A 79 23.95 -6.07 30.19
CA PRO A 79 24.14 -5.10 31.26
C PRO A 79 24.55 -3.79 30.58
N LEU A 80 23.76 -2.75 30.71
CA LEU A 80 24.25 -1.41 30.46
C LEU A 80 25.27 -1.11 31.55
N ASP A 81 26.54 -1.00 31.15
CA ASP A 81 27.57 -0.46 32.02
C ASP A 81 27.13 0.97 32.44
N GLN A 82 26.73 1.11 33.67
CA GLN A 82 26.65 2.41 34.32
C GLN A 82 28.08 2.86 34.50
N GLU A 83 28.46 3.97 33.90
CA GLU A 83 29.71 4.67 34.16
C GLU A 83 29.76 4.94 35.67
N GLU A 84 30.62 4.21 36.38
CA GLU A 84 30.99 4.48 37.74
C GLU A 84 31.74 5.80 37.81
N THR A 85 31.11 6.84 38.34
CA THR A 85 31.86 7.99 38.86
C THR A 85 32.47 7.61 40.21
N PRO A 86 33.79 7.79 40.40
CA PRO A 86 34.40 7.52 41.70
C PRO A 86 34.05 8.65 42.68
N VAL A 87 33.29 8.34 43.71
CA VAL A 87 33.20 9.17 44.91
C VAL A 87 33.62 8.32 46.11
N GLU A 88 34.85 8.56 46.52
CA GLU A 88 35.31 8.26 47.86
C GLU A 88 34.48 9.04 48.88
N ASN A 89 33.82 8.38 49.84
CA ASN A 89 33.96 8.66 51.28
C ASN A 89 32.98 7.79 52.07
N GLU A 90 33.58 7.06 53.00
CA GLU A 90 32.92 6.37 54.09
C GLU A 90 32.13 7.36 54.97
N THR A 91 30.91 7.04 55.31
CA THR A 91 30.41 7.13 56.71
C THR A 91 29.03 6.47 56.81
N ASP A 92 28.97 5.60 57.83
CA ASP A 92 27.82 4.95 58.42
C ASP A 92 26.46 5.66 58.32
N THR A 93 25.48 4.85 58.13
CA THR A 93 24.22 4.73 58.89
C THR A 93 22.95 4.62 58.10
N LYS A 94 22.24 3.58 58.42
CA LYS A 94 20.79 3.35 58.36
C LYS A 94 20.17 2.91 57.04
N ASP A 95 19.76 1.64 57.13
CA ASP A 95 18.63 1.02 56.44
C ASP A 95 17.52 2.04 56.12
N GLN A 96 17.47 2.50 54.90
CA GLN A 96 16.24 2.93 54.25
C GLN A 96 16.01 1.97 53.09
N GLU A 97 15.13 1.01 53.31
CA GLU A 97 14.47 0.30 52.23
C GLU A 97 13.91 1.35 51.25
N ALA A 98 14.63 1.59 50.18
CA ALA A 98 14.06 2.28 49.01
C ALA A 98 12.93 1.39 48.54
N GLN A 99 11.70 1.75 48.81
CA GLN A 99 10.54 1.24 48.15
C GLN A 99 10.75 1.60 46.68
N GLU A 100 11.22 0.63 45.89
CA GLU A 100 11.06 0.68 44.45
C GLU A 100 9.55 0.76 44.21
N GLU A 101 9.06 1.95 43.88
CA GLU A 101 7.71 2.10 43.34
C GLU A 101 7.65 1.26 42.06
N GLU A 102 7.08 0.09 42.18
CA GLU A 102 6.77 -0.78 41.05
C GLU A 102 5.83 0.02 40.16
N ILE A 103 6.38 0.60 39.08
CA ILE A 103 5.59 1.30 38.05
C ILE A 103 4.65 0.26 37.44
N GLN A 104 3.43 0.18 37.93
CA GLN A 104 2.38 -0.63 37.36
C GLN A 104 1.97 0.00 36.02
N TYR A 105 2.47 -0.55 34.95
CA TYR A 105 1.95 -0.23 33.62
C TYR A 105 0.53 -0.80 33.49
N PRO A 106 -0.46 -0.02 33.06
CA PRO A 106 -1.79 -0.56 32.81
C PRO A 106 -1.70 -1.66 31.75
N ASP A 107 -2.37 -2.77 32.01
CA ASP A 107 -2.51 -3.84 31.02
C ASP A 107 -3.31 -3.30 29.84
N LEU A 108 -2.66 -3.16 28.68
CA LEU A 108 -3.32 -2.77 27.43
C LEU A 108 -4.17 -3.93 26.93
N THR A 109 -5.44 -3.66 26.73
CA THR A 109 -6.39 -4.63 26.19
C THR A 109 -6.50 -4.52 24.67
N VAL A 110 -7.13 -5.51 24.03
CA VAL A 110 -7.44 -5.47 22.60
C VAL A 110 -8.42 -4.34 22.29
N GLU A 111 -9.33 -4.07 23.22
CA GLU A 111 -10.31 -3.00 23.15
C GLU A 111 -9.64 -1.63 23.11
N ASP A 112 -8.65 -1.37 23.97
CA ASP A 112 -7.88 -0.11 23.98
C ASP A 112 -7.16 0.12 22.65
N TYR A 113 -6.60 -0.95 22.06
CA TYR A 113 -5.97 -0.89 20.76
C TYR A 113 -6.97 -0.56 19.63
N GLN A 114 -8.17 -1.15 19.68
CA GLN A 114 -9.23 -0.87 18.71
C GLN A 114 -9.73 0.58 18.85
N GLU A 115 -9.93 1.07 20.06
CA GLU A 115 -10.32 2.48 20.31
C GLU A 115 -9.26 3.44 19.76
N MET A 116 -7.99 3.18 20.03
CA MET A 116 -6.89 3.99 19.50
C MET A 116 -6.89 4.01 17.96
N ASN A 117 -7.00 2.86 17.31
CA ASN A 117 -7.06 2.80 15.85
C ASN A 117 -8.28 3.52 15.29
N HIS A 118 -9.44 3.40 15.94
CA HIS A 118 -10.63 4.12 15.54
C HIS A 118 -10.43 5.64 15.68
N ALA A 119 -9.84 6.12 16.76
CA ALA A 119 -9.53 7.53 16.97
C ALA A 119 -8.57 8.06 15.87
N LEU A 120 -7.50 7.33 15.57
CA LEU A 120 -6.58 7.67 14.47
C LEU A 120 -7.29 7.73 13.13
N TYR A 121 -8.18 6.79 12.86
CA TYR A 121 -8.96 6.78 11.62
C TYR A 121 -9.91 7.99 11.52
N GLN A 122 -10.55 8.42 12.61
CA GLN A 122 -11.36 9.63 12.62
C GLN A 122 -10.55 10.89 12.30
N VAL A 123 -9.31 10.98 12.82
CA VAL A 123 -8.38 12.05 12.45
C VAL A 123 -8.04 11.99 10.96
N ALA A 124 -7.76 10.80 10.43
CA ALA A 124 -7.48 10.58 9.02
C ALA A 124 -8.66 11.00 8.13
N LEU A 125 -9.89 10.62 8.48
CA LEU A 125 -11.11 11.01 7.76
C LEU A 125 -11.31 12.53 7.74
N SER A 126 -11.06 13.19 8.89
CA SER A 126 -11.17 14.65 8.97
C SER A 126 -10.13 15.34 8.08
N ALA A 127 -8.85 14.91 8.17
CA ALA A 127 -7.78 15.46 7.36
C ALA A 127 -7.95 15.13 5.87
N GLY A 128 -8.53 13.98 5.55
CA GLY A 128 -8.82 13.52 4.19
C GLY A 128 -9.72 14.47 3.39
N LYS A 129 -10.53 15.30 4.07
CA LYS A 129 -11.33 16.35 3.42
C LYS A 129 -10.49 17.42 2.71
N SER A 130 -9.22 17.52 3.02
CA SER A 130 -8.26 18.41 2.35
C SER A 130 -7.44 17.71 1.26
N VAL A 131 -7.59 16.39 1.10
CA VAL A 131 -6.89 15.60 0.09
C VAL A 131 -7.78 15.45 -1.15
N VAL A 132 -7.18 15.61 -2.32
CA VAL A 132 -7.83 15.48 -3.62
C VAL A 132 -7.00 14.60 -4.53
N GLU A 133 -7.63 13.92 -5.48
CA GLU A 133 -6.94 13.15 -6.51
C GLU A 133 -6.84 14.01 -7.78
N ILE A 134 -5.63 14.17 -8.29
CA ILE A 134 -5.37 14.92 -9.51
C ILE A 134 -5.09 13.94 -10.63
N TYR A 135 -5.86 14.07 -11.69
CA TYR A 135 -5.75 13.28 -12.91
C TYR A 135 -5.18 14.12 -14.04
N ALA A 136 -4.20 13.56 -14.74
CA ALA A 136 -3.70 14.14 -15.98
C ALA A 136 -4.38 13.47 -17.18
N VAL A 137 -4.91 14.28 -18.08
CA VAL A 137 -5.45 13.85 -19.36
C VAL A 137 -4.36 14.04 -20.40
N HIS A 138 -3.98 12.96 -21.09
CA HIS A 138 -3.02 12.97 -22.18
C HIS A 138 -3.75 12.77 -23.51
N ARG A 139 -3.22 13.36 -24.60
CA ARG A 139 -3.74 13.10 -25.95
C ARG A 139 -3.43 11.65 -26.32
N ASP A 140 -4.38 10.98 -26.92
CA ASP A 140 -4.30 9.58 -27.33
C ASP A 140 -2.99 9.23 -28.05
N GLU A 141 -2.03 8.72 -27.32
CA GLU A 141 -0.95 7.91 -27.87
C GLU A 141 -1.41 6.45 -27.82
N GLY A 142 -2.41 6.10 -28.62
CA GLY A 142 -2.90 4.74 -28.79
C GLY A 142 -3.33 4.05 -27.49
N TRP A 143 -4.34 3.24 -27.54
CA TRP A 143 -5.00 2.57 -26.43
C TRP A 143 -4.07 1.74 -25.49
N GLU A 144 -2.84 1.49 -25.88
CA GLU A 144 -1.84 0.75 -25.10
C GLU A 144 -1.13 1.62 -24.02
N ASN A 145 -1.19 2.95 -24.09
CA ASN A 145 -0.49 3.87 -23.20
C ASN A 145 -1.39 4.84 -22.44
N ALA A 146 -2.70 4.67 -22.46
CA ALA A 146 -3.63 5.45 -21.65
C ALA A 146 -3.58 5.04 -20.16
N GLY A 147 -2.40 5.09 -19.55
CA GLY A 147 -2.23 5.07 -18.11
C GLY A 147 -2.70 6.39 -17.56
N GLU A 148 -3.92 6.48 -17.03
CA GLU A 148 -4.31 7.62 -16.22
C GLU A 148 -3.28 7.79 -15.10
N GLN A 149 -2.47 8.86 -15.20
CA GLN A 149 -1.61 9.22 -14.09
C GLN A 149 -2.45 9.92 -13.05
N VAL A 150 -2.45 9.36 -11.86
CA VAL A 150 -3.14 9.92 -10.70
C VAL A 150 -2.11 10.28 -9.65
N VAL A 151 -2.30 11.40 -8.97
CA VAL A 151 -1.51 11.77 -7.79
C VAL A 151 -2.42 12.38 -6.74
N SER A 152 -2.05 12.22 -5.48
CA SER A 152 -2.70 12.96 -4.40
C SER A 152 -2.20 14.40 -4.36
N GLY A 153 -3.15 15.34 -4.20
CA GLY A 153 -2.92 16.74 -3.95
C GLY A 153 -3.53 17.18 -2.63
N VAL A 154 -3.09 18.32 -2.12
CA VAL A 154 -3.59 18.89 -0.86
C VAL A 154 -4.13 20.28 -1.12
N ILE A 155 -5.38 20.54 -0.72
CA ILE A 155 -6.00 21.88 -0.72
C ILE A 155 -5.32 22.67 0.40
N PHE A 156 -4.44 23.61 0.07
CA PHE A 156 -3.70 24.38 1.07
C PHE A 156 -4.16 25.82 1.20
N TRP A 157 -4.95 26.33 0.24
CA TRP A 157 -5.44 27.68 0.26
C TRP A 157 -6.75 27.83 -0.51
N ASP A 158 -7.67 28.63 0.03
CA ASP A 158 -8.88 29.11 -0.63
C ASP A 158 -8.83 30.64 -0.65
N ASN A 159 -8.74 31.25 -1.83
CA ASN A 159 -8.68 32.69 -1.97
C ASN A 159 -10.06 33.33 -2.29
N GLY A 160 -11.13 32.54 -2.20
CA GLY A 160 -12.50 32.96 -2.51
C GLY A 160 -12.90 32.81 -3.99
N ALA A 161 -11.91 32.83 -4.91
CA ALA A 161 -12.12 32.61 -6.35
C ALA A 161 -11.65 31.24 -6.79
N ASP A 162 -10.49 30.82 -6.32
CA ASP A 162 -9.85 29.55 -6.65
C ASP A 162 -9.50 28.79 -5.37
N LEU A 163 -9.69 27.47 -5.40
CA LEU A 163 -9.04 26.54 -4.48
C LEU A 163 -7.65 26.22 -5.02
N LEU A 164 -6.60 26.45 -4.23
CA LEU A 164 -5.23 26.11 -4.57
C LEU A 164 -4.82 24.79 -3.97
N ILE A 165 -4.29 23.92 -4.83
CA ILE A 165 -3.94 22.54 -4.52
C ILE A 165 -2.45 22.37 -4.80
N ALA A 166 -1.70 21.90 -3.81
CA ALA A 166 -0.31 21.50 -3.98
C ALA A 166 -0.27 20.01 -4.37
N ALA A 167 0.44 19.69 -5.45
CA ALA A 167 0.58 18.32 -5.95
C ALA A 167 2.00 18.07 -6.48
N PRO A 168 2.43 16.81 -6.63
CA PRO A 168 3.69 16.48 -7.27
C PRO A 168 3.73 16.99 -8.72
N ALA A 169 4.81 17.70 -9.08
CA ALA A 169 4.94 18.30 -10.41
C ALA A 169 4.98 17.28 -11.57
N ARG A 170 5.21 15.99 -11.29
CA ARG A 170 5.18 14.95 -12.30
C ARG A 170 3.84 14.86 -13.04
N ILE A 171 2.73 15.19 -12.35
CA ILE A 171 1.38 15.08 -12.91
C ILE A 171 1.10 16.08 -14.03
N VAL A 172 1.80 17.22 -14.04
CA VAL A 172 1.58 18.27 -15.05
C VAL A 172 2.47 18.11 -16.28
N LYS A 173 3.38 17.12 -16.24
CA LYS A 173 4.26 16.86 -17.38
C LYS A 173 3.45 16.25 -18.53
N ASP A 174 3.51 16.89 -19.69
CA ASP A 174 2.86 16.47 -20.93
C ASP A 174 1.31 16.32 -20.82
N ALA A 175 0.70 16.88 -19.76
CA ALA A 175 -0.73 16.88 -19.58
C ALA A 175 -1.42 17.95 -20.44
N GLU A 176 -2.44 17.56 -21.20
CA GLU A 176 -3.29 18.48 -21.95
C GLU A 176 -4.34 19.15 -21.08
N ALA A 177 -4.88 18.38 -20.15
CA ALA A 177 -5.85 18.85 -19.18
C ALA A 177 -5.63 18.20 -17.82
N LEU A 178 -6.04 18.90 -16.79
CA LEU A 178 -6.01 18.40 -15.42
C LEU A 178 -7.43 18.36 -14.87
N LYS A 179 -7.71 17.34 -14.08
CA LYS A 179 -8.95 17.21 -13.34
C LYS A 179 -8.64 16.94 -11.87
N ALA A 180 -9.49 17.41 -10.99
CA ALA A 180 -9.40 17.16 -9.55
C ALA A 180 -10.67 16.49 -9.07
N THR A 181 -10.54 15.33 -8.41
CA THR A 181 -11.63 14.60 -7.77
C THR A 181 -11.54 14.79 -6.28
N PHE A 182 -12.63 15.27 -5.69
CA PHE A 182 -12.73 15.58 -4.27
C PHE A 182 -13.25 14.38 -3.45
N SER A 183 -13.26 14.54 -2.14
CA SER A 183 -13.67 13.48 -1.19
C SER A 183 -15.11 13.00 -1.37
N ASP A 184 -15.97 13.78 -2.03
CA ASP A 184 -17.35 13.41 -2.40
C ASP A 184 -17.44 12.68 -3.75
N ASN A 185 -16.31 12.28 -4.34
CA ASN A 185 -16.17 11.67 -5.66
C ASN A 185 -16.64 12.55 -6.83
N THR A 186 -16.79 13.86 -6.62
CA THR A 186 -17.05 14.79 -7.72
C THR A 186 -15.77 15.27 -8.36
N THR A 187 -15.77 15.36 -9.69
CA THR A 187 -14.61 15.73 -10.48
C THR A 187 -14.81 17.07 -11.18
N TYR A 188 -13.84 17.95 -11.06
CA TYR A 188 -13.84 19.28 -11.67
C TYR A 188 -12.61 19.50 -12.53
N ASN A 189 -12.73 20.42 -13.50
CA ASN A 189 -11.58 20.84 -14.30
C ASN A 189 -10.61 21.62 -13.42
N ALA A 190 -9.33 21.36 -13.60
CA ALA A 190 -8.25 22.00 -12.87
C ALA A 190 -7.27 22.66 -13.82
N THR A 191 -6.58 23.70 -13.37
CA THR A 191 -5.60 24.45 -14.17
C THR A 191 -4.29 24.60 -13.42
N LEU A 192 -3.17 24.44 -14.15
CA LEU A 192 -1.85 24.71 -13.60
C LEU A 192 -1.66 26.21 -13.39
N LYS A 193 -1.33 26.64 -12.17
CA LYS A 193 -0.99 28.01 -11.84
C LYS A 193 0.51 28.25 -11.82
N LYS A 194 1.26 27.36 -11.17
CA LYS A 194 2.71 27.50 -11.02
C LYS A 194 3.33 26.09 -10.82
N GLN A 195 4.58 25.96 -11.26
CA GLN A 195 5.37 24.76 -11.05
C GLN A 195 6.77 25.14 -10.54
N ASP A 196 7.22 24.42 -9.53
CA ASP A 196 8.60 24.42 -9.07
C ASP A 196 9.25 23.08 -9.44
N ARG A 197 10.15 23.13 -10.44
CA ARG A 197 10.84 21.94 -10.93
C ARG A 197 11.94 21.47 -9.98
N ASN A 198 12.52 22.36 -9.19
CA ASN A 198 13.59 22.03 -8.25
C ASN A 198 13.03 21.22 -7.07
N LEU A 199 11.91 21.66 -6.52
CA LEU A 199 11.20 20.94 -5.45
C LEU A 199 10.35 19.79 -5.96
N GLY A 200 9.98 19.80 -7.24
CA GLY A 200 9.07 18.82 -7.82
C GLY A 200 7.61 19.04 -7.38
N LEU A 201 7.21 20.31 -7.17
CA LEU A 201 5.87 20.70 -6.77
C LEU A 201 5.15 21.49 -7.86
N ALA A 202 3.84 21.29 -7.97
CA ALA A 202 2.95 22.09 -8.79
C ALA A 202 1.82 22.67 -7.93
N ILE A 203 1.40 23.90 -8.26
CA ILE A 203 0.20 24.52 -7.73
C ILE A 203 -0.87 24.50 -8.81
N ILE A 204 -1.93 23.80 -8.50
CA ILE A 204 -3.08 23.56 -9.36
C ILE A 204 -4.28 24.31 -8.76
N ALA A 205 -5.15 24.83 -9.59
CA ALA A 205 -6.33 25.55 -9.12
C ALA A 205 -7.61 24.97 -9.70
N VAL A 206 -8.64 24.89 -8.87
CA VAL A 206 -10.02 24.64 -9.25
C VAL A 206 -10.83 25.90 -8.94
N LYS A 207 -11.63 26.37 -9.90
CA LYS A 207 -12.46 27.54 -9.68
C LYS A 207 -13.55 27.23 -8.64
N ARG A 208 -13.65 28.09 -7.63
CA ARG A 208 -14.67 27.94 -6.59
C ARG A 208 -16.09 28.03 -7.13
N SER A 209 -16.31 28.82 -8.19
CA SER A 209 -17.61 28.96 -8.87
C SER A 209 -18.12 27.65 -9.49
N ASP A 210 -17.19 26.76 -9.87
CA ASP A 210 -17.53 25.52 -10.56
C ASP A 210 -17.95 24.42 -9.58
N LEU A 211 -17.62 24.60 -8.28
CA LEU A 211 -17.92 23.62 -7.25
C LEU A 211 -19.40 23.66 -6.85
N SER A 212 -19.99 22.50 -6.68
CA SER A 212 -21.33 22.35 -6.09
C SER A 212 -21.35 22.77 -4.61
N ASP A 213 -22.50 23.13 -4.08
CA ASP A 213 -22.65 23.43 -2.65
C ASP A 213 -22.34 22.20 -1.80
N SER A 214 -22.68 21.00 -2.27
CA SER A 214 -22.35 19.75 -1.60
C SER A 214 -20.84 19.60 -1.43
N THR A 215 -20.07 19.76 -2.52
CA THR A 215 -18.60 19.66 -2.50
C THR A 215 -17.99 20.72 -1.59
N ARG A 216 -18.47 21.96 -1.70
CA ARG A 216 -17.98 23.07 -0.85
C ARG A 216 -18.14 22.83 0.64
N ASN A 217 -19.21 22.13 1.03
CA ASN A 217 -19.48 21.82 2.43
C ASN A 217 -18.70 20.60 2.95
N GLN A 218 -18.15 19.78 2.07
CA GLN A 218 -17.43 18.56 2.42
C GLN A 218 -15.91 18.72 2.40
N ILE A 219 -15.38 19.73 1.69
CA ILE A 219 -13.96 19.98 1.60
C ILE A 219 -13.45 20.87 2.74
N GLN A 220 -12.17 20.78 3.00
CA GLN A 220 -11.49 21.57 4.01
C GLN A 220 -10.10 22.00 3.49
N THR A 221 -9.68 23.21 3.82
CA THR A 221 -8.29 23.64 3.58
C THR A 221 -7.39 23.04 4.65
N ALA A 222 -6.28 22.42 4.24
CA ALA A 222 -5.31 21.88 5.16
C ALA A 222 -4.63 23.00 5.97
N MET A 223 -4.49 22.78 7.26
CA MET A 223 -3.73 23.65 8.14
C MET A 223 -2.23 23.32 7.96
N LEU A 224 -1.44 24.34 7.59
CA LEU A 224 0.01 24.18 7.47
C LEU A 224 0.66 24.11 8.85
N GLY A 225 1.36 23.01 9.13
CA GLY A 225 2.08 22.78 10.37
C GLY A 225 3.47 23.43 10.39
N ASN A 226 4.08 23.44 11.56
CA ASN A 226 5.46 23.86 11.76
C ASN A 226 6.40 22.66 11.83
N SER A 227 7.16 22.41 10.79
CA SER A 227 8.11 21.28 10.74
C SER A 227 9.23 21.36 11.81
N ASN A 228 9.46 22.57 12.41
CA ASN A 228 10.44 22.69 13.48
C ASN A 228 9.92 22.21 14.83
N ALA A 229 8.60 22.05 14.99
CA ALA A 229 7.98 21.52 16.19
C ALA A 229 7.88 20.00 16.21
N VAL A 230 8.23 19.34 15.10
CA VAL A 230 8.15 17.89 14.95
C VAL A 230 9.41 17.23 15.49
N ASN A 231 9.25 16.20 16.34
CA ASN A 231 10.33 15.43 16.94
C ASN A 231 10.36 14.01 16.42
N ARG A 232 11.53 13.37 16.53
CA ARG A 232 11.66 11.94 16.31
C ARG A 232 10.83 11.17 17.33
N GLY A 233 10.04 10.21 16.87
CA GLY A 233 9.12 9.43 17.70
C GLY A 233 7.69 9.97 17.73
N ASP A 234 7.44 11.20 17.22
CA ASP A 234 6.08 11.72 17.10
C ASP A 234 5.26 10.84 16.15
N GLY A 235 4.01 10.57 16.52
CA GLY A 235 3.06 9.85 15.68
C GLY A 235 2.71 10.64 14.42
N VAL A 236 2.61 9.95 13.30
CA VAL A 236 2.27 10.56 12.00
C VAL A 236 1.22 9.73 11.27
N ILE A 237 0.30 10.43 10.60
CA ILE A 237 -0.68 9.85 9.68
C ILE A 237 -0.35 10.35 8.29
N VAL A 238 -0.15 9.43 7.35
CA VAL A 238 0.08 9.75 5.94
C VAL A 238 -1.17 9.41 5.14
N LEU A 239 -1.63 10.36 4.34
CA LEU A 239 -2.81 10.22 3.51
C LEU A 239 -2.45 10.33 2.04
N GLY A 240 -3.15 9.57 1.19
CA GLY A 240 -3.01 9.64 -0.26
C GLY A 240 -2.47 8.36 -0.89
N GLU A 241 -1.73 8.51 -1.99
CA GLU A 241 -1.24 7.41 -2.84
C GLU A 241 0.06 6.78 -2.32
N GLN A 242 0.14 6.38 -1.07
CA GLN A 242 1.40 5.86 -0.51
C GLN A 242 1.72 4.41 -0.93
N PHE A 243 0.72 3.62 -1.32
CA PHE A 243 0.91 2.23 -1.77
C PHE A 243 0.58 2.02 -3.25
N GLY A 244 0.52 3.11 -4.05
CA GLY A 244 0.21 3.06 -5.47
C GLY A 244 -1.29 3.01 -5.77
N TYR A 245 -2.16 3.26 -4.79
CA TYR A 245 -3.59 3.43 -4.95
C TYR A 245 -4.10 4.63 -4.15
N ALA A 246 -5.14 5.25 -4.67
CA ALA A 246 -5.74 6.44 -4.09
C ALA A 246 -6.39 6.18 -2.72
N GLY A 247 -6.49 7.21 -1.89
CA GLY A 247 -7.18 7.15 -0.61
C GLY A 247 -6.49 6.32 0.48
N GLY A 248 -5.22 5.95 0.29
CA GLY A 248 -4.46 5.22 1.29
C GLY A 248 -4.30 5.99 2.60
N VAL A 249 -4.34 5.26 3.74
CA VAL A 249 -4.07 5.78 5.09
C VAL A 249 -2.96 4.94 5.71
N GLY A 250 -1.88 5.58 6.11
CA GLY A 250 -0.77 4.94 6.81
C GLY A 250 -0.54 5.58 8.17
N TYR A 251 -0.23 4.76 9.16
CA TYR A 251 0.13 5.19 10.50
C TYR A 251 1.58 4.80 10.78
N GLY A 252 2.30 5.67 11.44
CA GLY A 252 3.67 5.42 11.81
C GLY A 252 4.25 6.52 12.70
N ILE A 253 5.56 6.60 12.74
CA ILE A 253 6.28 7.60 13.52
C ILE A 253 7.28 8.37 12.65
N ILE A 254 7.66 9.54 13.10
CA ILE A 254 8.81 10.28 12.56
C ILE A 254 10.09 9.56 12.98
N SER A 255 10.77 8.94 12.03
CA SER A 255 12.02 8.20 12.28
C SER A 255 13.25 9.12 12.28
N SER A 256 13.24 10.22 11.50
CA SER A 256 14.32 11.21 11.46
C SER A 256 13.83 12.60 11.11
N THR A 257 14.44 13.62 11.72
CA THR A 257 14.24 15.04 11.40
C THR A 257 15.53 15.71 10.93
N ARG A 258 16.59 14.95 10.69
CA ARG A 258 17.94 15.46 10.37
C ARG A 258 18.38 15.17 8.94
N ASN A 259 17.48 14.71 8.09
CA ASN A 259 17.77 14.49 6.70
C ASN A 259 17.58 15.77 5.89
N TYR A 260 18.36 15.96 4.82
CA TYR A 260 18.31 17.14 3.97
C TYR A 260 18.34 16.76 2.50
N ARG A 261 17.57 17.51 1.72
CA ARG A 261 17.63 17.46 0.26
C ARG A 261 18.20 18.76 -0.26
N THR A 262 19.31 18.68 -0.97
CA THR A 262 19.91 19.83 -1.66
C THR A 262 19.34 19.94 -3.07
N VAL A 263 18.88 21.11 -3.44
CA VAL A 263 18.38 21.47 -4.76
C VAL A 263 19.11 22.74 -5.24
N ALA A 264 18.87 23.16 -6.48
CA ALA A 264 19.62 24.26 -7.10
C ALA A 264 19.52 25.61 -6.34
N ASP A 265 18.41 25.87 -5.67
CA ASP A 265 18.09 27.11 -4.99
C ASP A 265 18.18 27.04 -3.46
N GLY A 266 18.57 25.87 -2.90
CA GLY A 266 18.71 25.76 -1.46
C GLY A 266 18.80 24.35 -0.91
N GLN A 267 18.74 24.26 0.41
CA GLN A 267 18.72 23.00 1.14
C GLN A 267 17.43 22.93 1.98
N TYR A 268 16.70 21.85 1.81
CA TYR A 268 15.43 21.61 2.50
C TYR A 268 15.57 20.45 3.47
N ARG A 269 15.11 20.68 4.71
CA ARG A 269 15.05 19.62 5.71
C ARG A 269 13.88 18.69 5.43
N LEU A 270 14.13 17.40 5.53
CA LEU A 270 13.14 16.34 5.35
C LEU A 270 12.74 15.76 6.70
N LEU A 271 11.49 15.34 6.79
CA LEU A 271 10.97 14.52 7.85
C LEU A 271 10.84 13.09 7.27
N ASP A 272 11.60 12.16 7.82
CA ASP A 272 11.50 10.75 7.42
C ASP A 272 10.55 10.02 8.35
N THR A 273 9.77 9.10 7.80
CA THR A 273 8.84 8.25 8.54
C THR A 273 9.20 6.79 8.37
N ASP A 274 8.71 5.93 9.24
CA ASP A 274 8.81 4.47 9.11
C ASP A 274 7.72 3.88 8.20
N ILE A 275 6.83 4.72 7.69
CA ILE A 275 5.78 4.30 6.75
C ILE A 275 6.42 4.00 5.40
N ALA A 276 6.36 2.73 4.98
CA ALA A 276 6.83 2.31 3.67
C ALA A 276 5.91 2.90 2.59
N GLY A 277 6.46 3.79 1.75
CA GLY A 277 5.76 4.32 0.58
C GLY A 277 6.07 3.49 -0.67
N TRP A 278 5.13 3.44 -1.61
CA TRP A 278 5.42 2.93 -2.94
C TRP A 278 6.29 3.96 -3.69
N LEU A 279 7.54 3.59 -3.91
CA LEU A 279 8.42 4.35 -4.81
C LEU A 279 8.25 3.75 -6.21
N PRO A 280 7.74 4.51 -7.20
CA PRO A 280 7.76 4.04 -8.58
C PRO A 280 9.21 3.74 -8.96
N LYS A 281 9.45 2.56 -9.53
CA LYS A 281 10.78 2.20 -10.05
C LYS A 281 11.19 3.29 -11.06
N ARG A 282 12.34 3.91 -10.82
CA ARG A 282 12.98 4.87 -11.72
C ARG A 282 13.37 4.18 -13.03
#